data_f2def4144704ac0fd6407140dedba5cf
#
_entry.id   f2def4144704ac0fd6407140dedba5cf
#
_cell.length_a   1.000
_cell.length_b   1.000
_cell.length_c   1.000
_cell.angle_alpha   90.00
_cell.angle_beta   90.00
_cell.angle_gamma   90.00
#
_symmetry.space_group_name_H-M   'P 1'
#
loop_
_entity.id
_entity.type
_entity.pdbx_description
1 polymer ?
#
loop_
_entity_poly.entity_id
_entity_poly.type
_entity_poly.pdbx_seq_one_letter_code
_entity_poly.pdbx_strand_id
1 'polypeptide(L)'
;MQNEPVIALCGNPNVGKSTLFNALTGMKQHTGNWSGKTVSLARGICTRGGKRYGIVDLPGTYSLLAHSKEEEIASGFIADGNADAAVVVCDATCLVRSLTLAMQVSRLNARTVI
;
A
#
# COMPACT_ATOMS: atom_id res chain seq x y z
N MET A 1 3.43 23.06 2.75
CA MET A 1 3.60 22.07 1.72
C MET A 1 4.15 20.78 2.29
N GLN A 2 3.52 19.74 2.01
CA GLN A 2 3.85 18.48 2.59
C GLN A 2 4.83 17.72 1.73
N ASN A 3 5.99 17.39 2.28
CA ASN A 3 7.01 16.69 1.54
C ASN A 3 7.33 15.33 2.13
N GLU A 4 6.40 14.81 2.92
CA GLU A 4 6.60 13.50 3.50
C GLU A 4 6.48 12.44 2.41
N PRO A 5 7.47 11.55 2.30
CA PRO A 5 7.32 10.43 1.38
C PRO A 5 6.13 9.57 1.75
N VAL A 6 5.46 9.05 0.74
CA VAL A 6 4.29 8.19 0.93
C VAL A 6 4.66 6.77 0.54
N ILE A 7 4.38 5.85 1.44
CA ILE A 7 4.64 4.43 1.23
C ILE A 7 3.29 3.71 1.18
N ALA A 8 3.04 3.00 0.10
CA ALA A 8 1.82 2.21 -0.04
C ALA A 8 2.08 0.79 0.44
N LEU A 9 1.19 0.28 1.29
CA LEU A 9 1.23 -1.12 1.69
C LEU A 9 0.30 -1.93 0.81
N CYS A 10 0.85 -2.94 0.17
CA CYS A 10 0.12 -3.81 -0.73
C CYS A 10 0.23 -5.25 -0.24
N GLY A 11 -0.70 -6.09 -0.62
CA GLY A 11 -0.64 -7.48 -0.25
C GLY A 11 -1.96 -8.18 -0.52
N ASN A 12 -1.90 -9.50 -0.56
CA ASN A 12 -3.11 -10.31 -0.65
C ASN A 12 -3.94 -10.11 0.62
N PRO A 13 -5.25 -10.38 0.56
CA PRO A 13 -6.06 -10.33 1.77
C PRO A 13 -5.53 -11.29 2.82
N ASN A 14 -5.53 -10.85 4.08
CA ASN A 14 -5.20 -11.70 5.24
C ASN A 14 -3.75 -12.17 5.29
N VAL A 15 -2.80 -11.37 4.81
CA VAL A 15 -1.36 -11.72 4.89
C VAL A 15 -0.64 -11.06 6.06
N GLY A 16 -1.37 -10.34 6.92
CA GLY A 16 -0.74 -9.61 8.02
C GLY A 16 -0.43 -8.16 7.68
N LYS A 17 -0.99 -7.65 6.60
CA LYS A 17 -0.75 -6.28 6.16
C LYS A 17 -1.24 -5.27 7.21
N SER A 18 -2.41 -5.52 7.81
CA SER A 18 -2.94 -4.64 8.86
C SER A 18 -2.05 -4.67 10.10
N THR A 19 -1.49 -5.83 10.43
CA THR A 19 -0.58 -5.93 11.56
C THR A 19 0.65 -5.07 11.33
N LEU A 20 1.21 -5.13 10.13
CA LEU A 20 2.36 -4.30 9.79
C LEU A 20 2.00 -2.82 9.80
N PHE A 21 0.85 -2.47 9.23
CA PHE A 21 0.38 -1.09 9.21
C PHE A 21 0.27 -0.53 10.63
N ASN A 22 -0.35 -1.29 11.53
CA ASN A 22 -0.52 -0.86 12.92
C ASN A 22 0.83 -0.73 13.62
N ALA A 23 1.75 -1.63 13.35
CA ALA A 23 3.09 -1.57 13.96
C ALA A 23 3.85 -0.34 13.48
N LEU A 24 3.75 -0.01 12.20
CA LEU A 24 4.47 1.13 11.63
C LEU A 24 3.88 2.47 12.09
N THR A 25 2.58 2.53 12.25
CA THR A 25 1.90 3.79 12.59
C THR A 25 1.61 3.95 14.08
N GLY A 26 1.98 2.95 14.89
CA GLY A 26 1.67 2.98 16.31
C GLY A 26 0.18 2.90 16.59
N MET A 27 -0.56 2.26 15.67
CA MET A 27 -2.01 2.12 15.76
C MET A 27 -2.76 3.43 15.67
N LYS A 28 -2.08 4.49 15.23
CA LYS A 28 -2.72 5.79 15.03
C LYS A 28 -3.00 5.93 13.54
N GLN A 29 -4.23 5.71 13.18
CA GLN A 29 -4.62 5.78 11.77
C GLN A 29 -5.87 6.64 11.63
N HIS A 30 -6.03 7.18 10.45
CA HIS A 30 -7.24 7.90 10.08
C HIS A 30 -7.50 7.61 8.59
N THR A 31 -8.71 7.87 8.17
CA THR A 31 -9.06 7.66 6.77
C THR A 31 -9.06 9.00 6.06
N GLY A 32 -8.78 8.95 4.77
CA GLY A 32 -8.81 10.14 3.96
C GLY A 32 -9.06 9.78 2.52
N ASN A 33 -9.66 10.71 1.79
CA ASN A 33 -9.90 10.50 0.37
C ASN A 33 -8.61 10.67 -0.41
N TRP A 34 -8.48 9.83 -1.40
CA TRP A 34 -7.33 9.84 -2.28
C TRP A 34 -7.60 10.80 -3.43
N SER A 35 -6.76 11.84 -3.55
CA SER A 35 -6.65 12.71 -4.73
C SER A 35 -7.94 12.92 -5.52
N GLY A 36 -8.97 13.43 -4.86
CA GLY A 36 -10.23 13.72 -5.54
C GLY A 36 -11.10 12.52 -5.81
N LYS A 37 -10.71 11.34 -5.38
CA LYS A 37 -11.56 10.16 -5.47
C LYS A 37 -12.49 10.11 -4.28
N THR A 38 -13.59 9.38 -4.42
CA THR A 38 -14.56 9.25 -3.35
C THR A 38 -14.24 8.11 -2.39
N VAL A 39 -13.15 7.40 -2.65
CA VAL A 39 -12.74 6.25 -1.83
C VAL A 39 -11.86 6.71 -0.69
N SER A 40 -12.15 6.25 0.51
CA SER A 40 -11.34 6.53 1.69
C SER A 40 -10.35 5.39 1.93
N LEU A 41 -9.11 5.75 2.19
CA LEU A 41 -8.06 4.79 2.49
C LEU A 41 -7.52 5.05 3.89
N ALA A 42 -7.13 3.98 4.59
CA ALA A 42 -6.51 4.09 5.90
C ALA A 42 -5.11 4.67 5.74
N ARG A 43 -4.80 5.66 6.53
CA ARG A 43 -3.52 6.37 6.47
C ARG A 43 -2.95 6.51 7.88
N GLY A 44 -1.65 6.58 7.96
CA GLY A 44 -0.97 6.81 9.22
C GLY A 44 0.40 7.39 8.96
N ILE A 45 1.10 7.72 10.05
CA ILE A 45 2.43 8.31 9.97
C ILE A 45 3.42 7.40 10.69
N CYS A 46 4.53 7.14 10.05
CA CYS A 46 5.65 6.42 10.64
C CYS A 46 6.84 7.36 10.73
N THR A 47 7.41 7.50 11.91
CA THR A 47 8.57 8.37 12.13
C THR A 47 9.81 7.51 12.38
N ARG A 48 10.84 7.72 11.60
CA ARG A 48 12.10 7.00 11.72
C ARG A 48 13.25 7.94 11.45
N GLY A 49 14.24 7.93 12.32
CA GLY A 49 15.44 8.73 12.13
C GLY A 49 15.15 10.21 11.95
N GLY A 50 14.15 10.72 12.63
CA GLY A 50 13.78 12.12 12.53
C GLY A 50 12.96 12.47 11.29
N LYS A 51 12.66 11.50 10.46
CA LYS A 51 11.85 11.71 9.26
C LYS A 51 10.47 11.10 9.42
N ARG A 52 9.50 11.73 8.81
CA ARG A 52 8.12 11.25 8.82
C ARG A 52 7.78 10.68 7.47
N TYR A 53 7.09 9.55 7.49
CA TYR A 53 6.62 8.88 6.29
C TYR A 53 5.13 8.67 6.39
N GLY A 54 4.41 8.98 5.32
CA GLY A 54 2.99 8.65 5.25
C GLY A 54 2.85 7.20 4.82
N ILE A 55 2.04 6.45 5.56
CA ILE A 55 1.76 5.06 5.23
C ILE A 55 0.31 4.98 4.80
N VAL A 56 0.06 4.41 3.63
CA VAL A 56 -1.29 4.23 3.13
C VAL A 56 -1.54 2.73 2.98
N ASP A 57 -2.61 2.26 3.61
CA ASP A 57 -2.99 0.86 3.56
C ASP A 57 -3.96 0.66 2.39
N LEU A 58 -3.48 0.03 1.34
CA LEU A 58 -4.32 -0.26 0.18
C LEU A 58 -5.16 -1.51 0.42
N PRO A 59 -6.31 -1.65 -0.25
CA PRO A 59 -7.12 -2.85 -0.11
C PRO A 59 -6.32 -4.09 -0.45
N GLY A 60 -6.60 -5.19 0.25
CA GLY A 60 -5.97 -6.46 -0.07
C GLY A 60 -6.43 -6.97 -1.43
N THR A 61 -5.49 -7.34 -2.29
CA THR A 61 -5.80 -7.81 -3.64
C THR A 61 -4.89 -8.96 -4.02
N TYR A 62 -5.33 -9.75 -5.00
CA TYR A 62 -4.50 -10.82 -5.55
C TYR A 62 -3.78 -10.38 -6.81
N SER A 63 -4.23 -9.31 -7.44
CA SER A 63 -3.61 -8.80 -8.66
C SER A 63 -3.97 -7.31 -8.81
N LEU A 64 -3.40 -6.68 -9.80
CA LEU A 64 -3.71 -5.29 -10.13
C LEU A 64 -4.34 -5.18 -11.52
N LEU A 65 -5.05 -6.21 -11.95
CA LEU A 65 -5.64 -6.25 -13.27
C LEU A 65 -7.00 -5.58 -13.37
N ALA A 66 -7.44 -4.93 -12.30
CA ALA A 66 -8.67 -4.15 -12.27
C ALA A 66 -9.93 -4.96 -12.53
N HIS A 67 -9.97 -6.19 -11.99
CA HIS A 67 -11.14 -7.05 -12.12
C HIS A 67 -12.14 -6.84 -10.98
N SER A 68 -11.77 -6.11 -9.94
CA SER A 68 -12.63 -5.81 -8.82
C SER A 68 -12.42 -4.36 -8.43
N LYS A 69 -13.30 -3.86 -7.57
CA LYS A 69 -13.17 -2.50 -7.09
C LYS A 69 -11.89 -2.32 -6.28
N GLU A 70 -11.56 -3.31 -5.47
CA GLU A 70 -10.33 -3.26 -4.67
C GLU A 70 -9.10 -3.20 -5.57
N GLU A 71 -9.10 -3.98 -6.65
CA GLU A 71 -7.97 -3.96 -7.59
C GLU A 71 -7.88 -2.63 -8.32
N GLU A 72 -9.01 -2.05 -8.68
CA GLU A 72 -9.02 -0.73 -9.32
C GLU A 72 -8.44 0.33 -8.39
N ILE A 73 -8.82 0.30 -7.12
CA ILE A 73 -8.35 1.27 -6.15
C ILE A 73 -6.83 1.14 -5.96
N ALA A 74 -6.35 -0.08 -5.74
CA ALA A 74 -4.93 -0.30 -5.49
C ALA A 74 -4.10 0.05 -6.73
N SER A 75 -4.54 -0.42 -7.89
CA SER A 75 -3.84 -0.17 -9.15
C SER A 75 -3.79 1.32 -9.46
N GLY A 76 -4.92 2.00 -9.32
CA GLY A 76 -4.98 3.43 -9.61
C GLY A 76 -4.12 4.25 -8.68
N PHE A 77 -4.14 3.92 -7.39
CA PHE A 77 -3.32 4.66 -6.43
C PHE A 77 -1.83 4.60 -6.79
N ILE A 78 -1.37 3.40 -7.17
CA ILE A 78 0.04 3.22 -7.49
C ILE A 78 0.36 3.83 -8.87
N ALA A 79 -0.50 3.61 -9.84
CA ALA A 79 -0.26 4.08 -11.21
C ALA A 79 -0.31 5.60 -11.30
N ASP A 80 -1.10 6.25 -10.47
CA ASP A 80 -1.21 7.71 -10.49
C ASP A 80 -0.03 8.41 -9.80
N GLY A 81 0.94 7.65 -9.31
CA GLY A 81 2.12 8.23 -8.70
C GLY A 81 1.89 8.78 -7.30
N ASN A 82 0.88 8.30 -6.62
CA ASN A 82 0.56 8.78 -5.27
C ASN A 82 1.50 8.23 -4.20
N ALA A 83 2.25 7.18 -4.51
CA ALA A 83 3.19 6.59 -3.58
C ALA A 83 4.62 6.78 -4.08
N ASP A 84 5.50 7.16 -3.17
CA ASP A 84 6.92 7.27 -3.48
C ASP A 84 7.59 5.90 -3.47
N ALA A 85 7.03 4.98 -2.72
CA ALA A 85 7.52 3.60 -2.66
C ALA A 85 6.36 2.69 -2.32
N ALA A 86 6.51 1.42 -2.64
CA ALA A 86 5.51 0.41 -2.32
C ALA A 86 6.17 -0.73 -1.56
N VAL A 87 5.48 -1.23 -0.55
CA VAL A 87 5.90 -2.41 0.20
C VAL A 87 4.84 -3.47 0.00
N VAL A 88 5.25 -4.64 -0.49
CA VAL A 88 4.35 -5.75 -0.73
C VAL A 88 4.57 -6.80 0.34
N VAL A 89 3.54 -7.04 1.13
CA VAL A 89 3.58 -8.04 2.19
C VAL A 89 3.24 -9.39 1.59
N CYS A 90 4.16 -10.33 1.70
CA CYS A 90 4.00 -11.64 1.10
C CYS A 90 3.80 -12.69 2.17
N ASP A 91 2.95 -13.67 1.86
CA ASP A 91 2.70 -14.80 2.73
C ASP A 91 3.46 -15.99 2.17
N ALA A 92 4.42 -16.50 2.95
CA ALA A 92 5.25 -17.61 2.51
C ALA A 92 4.45 -18.89 2.24
N THR A 93 3.27 -19.01 2.85
CA THR A 93 2.42 -20.18 2.61
C THR A 93 1.61 -20.07 1.32
N CYS A 94 1.54 -18.86 0.75
CA CYS A 94 0.86 -18.59 -0.51
C CYS A 94 1.76 -17.80 -1.42
N LEU A 95 2.98 -18.28 -1.61
CA LEU A 95 4.05 -17.49 -2.23
C LEU A 95 3.75 -17.12 -3.68
N VAL A 96 3.15 -18.05 -4.44
CA VAL A 96 2.85 -17.78 -5.85
C VAL A 96 1.91 -16.58 -6.00
N ARG A 97 0.84 -16.54 -5.20
CA ARG A 97 -0.10 -15.42 -5.24
C ARG A 97 0.56 -14.12 -4.79
N SER A 98 1.37 -14.20 -3.73
CA SER A 98 2.04 -13.02 -3.20
C SER A 98 3.03 -12.44 -4.21
N LEU A 99 3.83 -13.30 -4.83
CA LEU A 99 4.82 -12.84 -5.81
C LEU A 99 4.18 -12.35 -7.10
N THR A 100 3.05 -12.91 -7.49
CA THR A 100 2.32 -12.41 -8.65
C THR A 100 1.94 -10.96 -8.45
N LEU A 101 1.37 -10.64 -7.29
CA LEU A 101 1.04 -9.26 -6.98
C LEU A 101 2.30 -8.40 -6.91
N ALA A 102 3.35 -8.89 -6.25
CA ALA A 102 4.57 -8.13 -6.09
C ALA A 102 5.18 -7.74 -7.44
N MET A 103 5.15 -8.66 -8.40
CA MET A 103 5.67 -8.36 -9.73
C MET A 103 4.84 -7.29 -10.44
N GLN A 104 3.53 -7.31 -10.28
CA GLN A 104 2.67 -6.30 -10.88
C GLN A 104 2.90 -4.94 -10.25
N VAL A 105 3.04 -4.90 -8.92
CA VAL A 105 3.33 -3.65 -8.23
C VAL A 105 4.65 -3.08 -8.68
N SER A 106 5.67 -3.92 -8.82
CA SER A 106 7.00 -3.45 -9.22
C SER A 106 7.03 -2.87 -10.62
N ARG A 107 6.11 -3.27 -11.48
CA ARG A 107 6.00 -2.68 -12.81
C ARG A 107 5.41 -1.28 -12.77
N LEU A 108 4.58 -0.99 -11.77
CA LEU A 108 3.96 0.32 -11.62
C LEU A 108 4.79 1.26 -10.78
N ASN A 109 5.64 0.73 -9.92
CA ASN A 109 6.48 1.55 -9.05
C ASN A 109 7.85 0.92 -8.94
N ALA A 110 8.88 1.64 -9.42
CA ALA A 110 10.25 1.11 -9.43
C ALA A 110 10.84 0.96 -8.03
N ARG A 111 10.27 1.63 -7.03
CA ARG A 111 10.75 1.55 -5.65
C ARG A 111 9.87 0.62 -4.85
N THR A 112 9.93 -0.66 -5.19
CA THR A 112 9.12 -1.68 -4.54
C THR A 112 10.00 -2.56 -3.66
N VAL A 113 9.53 -2.77 -2.44
CA VAL A 113 10.15 -3.67 -1.47
C VAL A 113 9.21 -4.83 -1.20
N ILE A 114 9.74 -6.03 -1.20
CA ILE A 114 8.96 -7.25 -1.04
C ILE A 114 9.25 -7.92 0.28
#